data_72d726d936f785801332717f156d7b28
#
_entry.id   72d726d936f785801332717f156d7b28
#
_cell.length_a   1.000
_cell.length_b   1.000
_cell.length_c   1.000
_cell.angle_alpha   90.00
_cell.angle_beta   90.00
_cell.angle_gamma   90.00
#
_symmetry.space_group_name_H-M   'P 1'
#
loop_
_entity.id
_entity.type
_entity.pdbx_description
1 polymer ?
#
loop_
_entity_poly.entity_id
_entity_poly.type
_entity_poly.pdbx_seq_one_letter_code
_entity_poly.pdbx_strand_id
1 'polypeptide(L)'
;TSGTQQSLFLITQGLLKPGDAIGIEAPSYFYSLRLFQAAGLRIIPIPMDDEGMTVKGLQEASLQYPLKMIFLNPIFQNPTGTVMSPERKQAILDYCLLKRIPIVEDDAYGSFVFDESVDNRPLKSLDKRQQVLYLGSLSKFAGQHIRIGWMVGPAAIVRELADIRDQIDSGLSFLPQLLAEHYLASEITEH
;
A
#
# COMPACT_ATOMS: atom_id res chain seq x y z
N THR A 1 10.37 -7.24 3.92
CA THR A 1 9.42 -7.45 5.02
C THR A 1 8.80 -8.85 4.97
N SER A 2 8.17 -9.28 6.04
CA SER A 2 7.41 -10.55 6.10
C SER A 2 5.98 -10.39 5.53
N GLY A 3 5.85 -9.70 4.40
CA GLY A 3 4.59 -9.39 3.73
C GLY A 3 4.02 -8.01 4.09
N THR A 4 2.97 -7.58 3.38
CA THR A 4 2.38 -6.24 3.51
C THR A 4 1.89 -5.93 4.92
N GLN A 5 1.46 -6.92 5.68
CA GLN A 5 1.01 -6.72 7.06
C GLN A 5 2.14 -6.21 7.97
N GLN A 6 3.36 -6.75 7.85
CA GLN A 6 4.51 -6.21 8.58
C GLN A 6 4.88 -4.82 8.06
N SER A 7 4.81 -4.60 6.75
CA SER A 7 5.04 -3.27 6.17
C SER A 7 4.11 -2.21 6.76
N LEU A 8 2.81 -2.51 6.86
CA LEU A 8 1.83 -1.61 7.48
C LEU A 8 2.10 -1.41 8.96
N PHE A 9 2.50 -2.46 9.69
CA PHE A 9 2.89 -2.34 11.09
C PHE A 9 4.07 -1.37 11.26
N LEU A 10 5.13 -1.52 10.47
CA LEU A 10 6.29 -0.64 10.51
C LEU A 10 5.92 0.82 10.21
N ILE A 11 5.07 1.04 9.21
CA ILE A 11 4.55 2.38 8.86
C ILE A 11 3.80 3.00 10.04
N THR A 12 2.92 2.23 10.68
CA THR A 12 2.15 2.75 11.82
C THR A 12 3.02 3.04 13.03
N GLN A 13 4.09 2.30 13.24
CA GLN A 13 5.01 2.51 14.37
C GLN A 13 6.04 3.60 14.11
N GLY A 14 6.51 3.73 12.87
CA GLY A 14 7.58 4.65 12.52
C GLY A 14 7.10 6.02 12.09
N LEU A 15 5.98 6.11 11.38
CA LEU A 15 5.56 7.35 10.72
C LEU A 15 4.33 8.00 11.32
N LEU A 16 3.59 7.29 12.18
CA LEU A 16 2.31 7.74 12.73
C LEU A 16 2.31 7.67 14.25
N LYS A 17 1.38 8.39 14.86
CA LYS A 17 1.16 8.41 16.32
C LYS A 17 -0.30 8.14 16.64
N PRO A 18 -0.63 7.56 17.81
CA PRO A 18 -2.01 7.47 18.26
C PRO A 18 -2.74 8.82 18.15
N GLY A 19 -3.95 8.79 17.57
CA GLY A 19 -4.73 9.98 17.27
C GLY A 19 -4.52 10.60 15.89
N ASP A 20 -3.46 10.24 15.17
CA ASP A 20 -3.26 10.69 13.78
C ASP A 20 -4.40 10.18 12.87
N ALA A 21 -4.85 11.04 11.96
CA ALA A 21 -5.89 10.71 11.00
C ALA A 21 -5.29 10.09 9.72
N ILE A 22 -5.83 8.92 9.34
CA ILE A 22 -5.49 8.23 8.08
C ILE A 22 -6.75 8.12 7.23
N GLY A 23 -6.66 8.58 5.96
CA GLY A 23 -7.73 8.39 4.97
C GLY A 23 -7.65 7.00 4.35
N ILE A 24 -8.77 6.32 4.24
CA ILE A 24 -8.84 4.99 3.64
C ILE A 24 -10.06 4.85 2.74
N GLU A 25 -9.97 3.98 1.75
CA GLU A 25 -11.11 3.62 0.90
C GLU A 25 -12.25 3.02 1.74
N ALA A 26 -13.50 3.35 1.39
CA ALA A 26 -14.67 2.76 2.02
C ALA A 26 -15.60 2.16 0.94
N PRO A 27 -15.67 0.80 0.86
CA PRO A 27 -15.11 -0.20 1.78
C PRO A 27 -13.60 -0.43 1.62
N SER A 28 -12.94 -1.07 2.61
CA SER A 28 -11.52 -1.39 2.59
C SER A 28 -11.20 -2.74 3.23
N TYR A 29 -9.96 -3.19 3.07
CA TYR A 29 -9.49 -4.46 3.58
C TYR A 29 -9.53 -4.54 5.11
N PHE A 30 -10.29 -5.50 5.62
CA PHE A 30 -10.60 -5.62 7.04
C PHE A 30 -9.38 -5.74 7.97
N TYR A 31 -8.35 -6.49 7.55
CA TYR A 31 -7.17 -6.69 8.42
C TYR A 31 -6.30 -5.45 8.55
N SER A 32 -6.21 -4.61 7.50
CA SER A 32 -5.53 -3.32 7.60
C SER A 32 -6.27 -2.37 8.54
N LEU A 33 -7.61 -2.37 8.51
CA LEU A 33 -8.43 -1.57 9.43
C LEU A 33 -8.15 -1.92 10.90
N ARG A 34 -8.11 -3.22 11.22
CA ARG A 34 -7.80 -3.68 12.59
C ARG A 34 -6.42 -3.25 13.05
N LEU A 35 -5.42 -3.28 12.14
CA LEU A 35 -4.07 -2.85 12.45
C LEU A 35 -4.04 -1.34 12.76
N PHE A 36 -4.69 -0.52 11.93
CA PHE A 36 -4.77 0.93 12.15
C PHE A 36 -5.51 1.28 13.44
N GLN A 37 -6.60 0.57 13.74
CA GLN A 37 -7.32 0.72 15.00
C GLN A 37 -6.46 0.34 16.22
N ALA A 38 -5.72 -0.77 16.14
CA ALA A 38 -4.82 -1.22 17.21
C ALA A 38 -3.67 -0.23 17.44
N ALA A 39 -3.21 0.48 16.39
CA ALA A 39 -2.24 1.56 16.49
C ALA A 39 -2.84 2.88 17.04
N GLY A 40 -4.13 2.91 17.38
CA GLY A 40 -4.81 4.08 17.90
C GLY A 40 -5.06 5.18 16.86
N LEU A 41 -5.00 4.85 15.56
CA LEU A 41 -5.22 5.83 14.51
C LEU A 41 -6.71 6.16 14.34
N ARG A 42 -6.98 7.39 13.93
CA ARG A 42 -8.31 7.85 13.54
C ARG A 42 -8.55 7.51 12.06
N ILE A 43 -9.38 6.53 11.81
CA ILE A 43 -9.71 6.09 10.45
C ILE A 43 -10.77 7.03 9.87
N ILE A 44 -10.47 7.65 8.73
CA ILE A 44 -11.36 8.53 7.99
C ILE A 44 -11.78 7.82 6.71
N PRO A 45 -13.04 7.35 6.60
CA PRO A 45 -13.52 6.68 5.40
C PRO A 45 -13.67 7.70 4.24
N ILE A 46 -13.13 7.35 3.09
CA ILE A 46 -13.24 8.14 1.86
C ILE A 46 -14.10 7.37 0.87
N PRO A 47 -15.19 7.95 0.36
CA PRO A 47 -16.08 7.30 -0.59
C PRO A 47 -15.38 6.81 -1.85
N MET A 48 -15.84 5.70 -2.38
CA MET A 48 -15.42 5.10 -3.64
C MET A 48 -16.54 5.17 -4.68
N ASP A 49 -16.12 5.09 -5.94
CA ASP A 49 -16.97 4.81 -7.11
C ASP A 49 -16.38 3.64 -7.91
N ASP A 50 -16.82 3.43 -9.14
CA ASP A 50 -16.36 2.34 -10.01
C ASP A 50 -14.87 2.45 -10.38
N GLU A 51 -14.22 3.58 -10.10
CA GLU A 51 -12.77 3.81 -10.29
C GLU A 51 -12.01 3.91 -8.96
N GLY A 52 -12.55 3.45 -7.85
CA GLY A 52 -11.90 3.48 -6.54
C GLY A 52 -12.13 4.79 -5.76
N MET A 53 -11.15 5.19 -4.93
CA MET A 53 -11.25 6.40 -4.09
C MET A 53 -11.60 7.63 -4.91
N THR A 54 -12.66 8.35 -4.51
CA THR A 54 -13.06 9.58 -5.19
C THR A 54 -12.20 10.77 -4.78
N VAL A 55 -11.77 11.58 -5.76
CA VAL A 55 -11.01 12.81 -5.48
C VAL A 55 -11.82 13.80 -4.65
N LYS A 56 -13.12 13.91 -4.94
CA LYS A 56 -14.04 14.77 -4.17
C LYS A 56 -14.10 14.34 -2.69
N GLY A 57 -14.28 13.05 -2.43
CA GLY A 57 -14.31 12.52 -1.06
C GLY A 57 -13.00 12.75 -0.32
N LEU A 58 -11.86 12.57 -1.01
CA LEU A 58 -10.54 12.88 -0.45
C LEU A 58 -10.39 14.37 -0.11
N GLN A 59 -10.88 15.26 -0.98
CA GLN A 59 -10.88 16.70 -0.74
C GLN A 59 -11.72 17.06 0.49
N GLU A 60 -12.95 16.57 0.58
CA GLU A 60 -13.85 16.80 1.71
C GLU A 60 -13.25 16.29 3.02
N ALA A 61 -12.69 15.07 3.01
CA ALA A 61 -12.05 14.48 4.19
C ALA A 61 -10.83 15.31 4.66
N SER A 62 -9.99 15.75 3.73
CA SER A 62 -8.78 16.53 4.07
C SER A 62 -9.07 17.95 4.55
N LEU A 63 -10.24 18.51 4.23
CA LEU A 63 -10.72 19.80 4.78
C LEU A 63 -11.21 19.64 6.22
N GLN A 64 -11.79 18.49 6.57
CA GLN A 64 -12.35 18.25 7.90
C GLN A 64 -11.32 17.66 8.87
N TYR A 65 -10.33 16.93 8.36
CA TYR A 65 -9.36 16.19 9.17
C TYR A 65 -7.93 16.44 8.66
N PRO A 66 -6.95 16.64 9.57
CA PRO A 66 -5.54 16.76 9.20
C PRO A 66 -4.98 15.38 8.83
N LEU A 67 -5.30 14.90 7.63
CA LEU A 67 -4.85 13.59 7.16
C LEU A 67 -3.33 13.54 7.15
N LYS A 68 -2.75 12.61 7.90
CA LYS A 68 -1.31 12.34 7.92
C LYS A 68 -0.86 11.45 6.77
N MET A 69 -1.79 10.66 6.22
CA MET A 69 -1.52 9.67 5.20
C MET A 69 -2.85 9.20 4.61
N ILE A 70 -2.83 8.70 3.37
CA ILE A 70 -3.90 7.86 2.85
C ILE A 70 -3.39 6.45 2.56
N PHE A 71 -4.27 5.46 2.69
CA PHE A 71 -4.04 4.07 2.35
C PHE A 71 -5.05 3.63 1.30
N LEU A 72 -4.59 3.03 0.22
CA LEU A 72 -5.45 2.59 -0.89
C LEU A 72 -4.88 1.36 -1.61
N ASN A 73 -5.79 0.62 -2.28
CA ASN A 73 -5.49 -0.48 -3.20
C ASN A 73 -5.96 -0.06 -4.60
N PRO A 74 -5.10 0.52 -5.45
CA PRO A 74 -5.55 1.08 -6.73
C PRO A 74 -5.81 0.03 -7.81
N ILE A 75 -5.38 -1.23 -7.58
CA ILE A 75 -5.50 -2.31 -8.55
C ILE A 75 -6.15 -3.52 -7.87
N PHE A 76 -7.28 -3.97 -8.43
CA PHE A 76 -8.09 -5.06 -7.88
C PHE A 76 -8.38 -4.86 -6.39
N GLN A 77 -8.95 -3.69 -6.08
CA GLN A 77 -9.26 -3.24 -4.72
C GLN A 77 -9.97 -4.32 -3.90
N ASN A 78 -9.54 -4.52 -2.68
CA ASN A 78 -10.16 -5.46 -1.77
C ASN A 78 -11.08 -4.73 -0.78
N PRO A 79 -12.43 -4.95 -0.85
CA PRO A 79 -13.10 -6.12 -1.42
C PRO A 79 -13.80 -5.92 -2.77
N THR A 80 -13.72 -4.77 -3.42
CA THR A 80 -14.60 -4.43 -4.56
C THR A 80 -14.14 -5.00 -5.90
N GLY A 81 -12.85 -5.31 -6.05
CA GLY A 81 -12.24 -5.68 -7.33
C GLY A 81 -12.01 -4.50 -8.28
N THR A 82 -12.30 -3.28 -7.86
CA THR A 82 -12.17 -2.07 -8.68
C THR A 82 -10.71 -1.84 -9.09
N VAL A 83 -10.52 -1.36 -10.31
CA VAL A 83 -9.23 -0.90 -10.83
C VAL A 83 -9.31 0.60 -11.09
N MET A 84 -8.40 1.34 -10.48
CA MET A 84 -8.34 2.79 -10.61
C MET A 84 -7.79 3.18 -11.99
N SER A 85 -8.49 4.06 -12.71
CA SER A 85 -8.01 4.56 -14.00
C SER A 85 -6.72 5.37 -13.88
N PRO A 86 -5.90 5.45 -14.95
CA PRO A 86 -4.70 6.29 -14.95
C PRO A 86 -4.99 7.75 -14.59
N GLU A 87 -6.11 8.28 -15.07
CA GLU A 87 -6.59 9.64 -14.80
C GLU A 87 -6.90 9.83 -13.31
N ARG A 88 -7.56 8.86 -12.70
CA ARG A 88 -7.88 8.89 -11.26
C ARG A 88 -6.59 8.78 -10.42
N LYS A 89 -5.68 7.87 -10.79
CA LYS A 89 -4.36 7.74 -10.14
C LYS A 89 -3.61 9.08 -10.17
N GLN A 90 -3.56 9.73 -11.34
CA GLN A 90 -2.88 11.02 -11.47
C GLN A 90 -3.56 12.12 -10.64
N ALA A 91 -4.89 12.20 -10.66
CA ALA A 91 -5.63 13.20 -9.90
C ALA A 91 -5.45 13.07 -8.38
N ILE A 92 -5.37 11.84 -7.87
CA ILE A 92 -5.06 11.56 -6.46
C ILE A 92 -3.61 11.97 -6.14
N LEU A 93 -2.64 11.61 -7.00
CA LEU A 93 -1.24 12.02 -6.83
C LEU A 93 -1.10 13.53 -6.76
N ASP A 94 -1.71 14.26 -7.71
CA ASP A 94 -1.61 15.72 -7.78
C ASP A 94 -2.24 16.39 -6.54
N TYR A 95 -3.40 15.90 -6.12
CA TYR A 95 -4.05 16.42 -4.93
C TYR A 95 -3.24 16.15 -3.65
N CYS A 96 -2.77 14.92 -3.48
CA CYS A 96 -1.94 14.55 -2.33
C CYS A 96 -0.62 15.32 -2.31
N LEU A 97 -0.01 15.59 -3.47
CA LEU A 97 1.18 16.44 -3.57
C LEU A 97 0.89 17.87 -3.10
N LEU A 98 -0.20 18.47 -3.60
CA LEU A 98 -0.64 19.81 -3.22
C LEU A 98 -0.85 19.94 -1.71
N LYS A 99 -1.44 18.91 -1.09
CA LYS A 99 -1.75 18.88 0.35
C LYS A 99 -0.63 18.30 1.22
N ARG A 100 0.45 17.80 0.60
CA ARG A 100 1.56 17.11 1.27
C ARG A 100 1.08 15.91 2.10
N ILE A 101 0.16 15.13 1.53
CA ILE A 101 -0.38 13.92 2.14
C ILE A 101 0.36 12.72 1.53
N PRO A 102 1.19 11.97 2.28
CA PRO A 102 1.81 10.74 1.82
C PRO A 102 0.77 9.68 1.47
N ILE A 103 1.13 8.81 0.53
CA ILE A 103 0.27 7.73 0.05
C ILE A 103 0.93 6.40 0.38
N VAL A 104 0.17 5.47 0.96
CA VAL A 104 0.52 4.05 1.04
C VAL A 104 -0.31 3.30 0.03
N GLU A 105 0.34 2.69 -0.93
CA GLU A 105 -0.24 1.83 -1.95
C GLU A 105 -0.01 0.37 -1.58
N ASP A 106 -1.08 -0.39 -1.34
CA ASP A 106 -1.00 -1.85 -1.14
C ASP A 106 -1.34 -2.56 -2.46
N ASP A 107 -0.33 -3.15 -3.09
CA ASP A 107 -0.45 -3.88 -4.34
C ASP A 107 -0.29 -5.39 -4.12
N ALA A 108 -1.33 -6.00 -3.56
CA ALA A 108 -1.35 -7.45 -3.34
C ALA A 108 -1.78 -8.25 -4.58
N TYR A 109 -2.43 -7.61 -5.55
CA TYR A 109 -3.12 -8.30 -6.65
C TYR A 109 -2.73 -7.83 -8.05
N GLY A 110 -1.90 -6.81 -8.21
CA GLY A 110 -1.59 -6.18 -9.49
C GLY A 110 -0.98 -7.08 -10.56
N SER A 111 -0.41 -8.22 -10.16
CA SER A 111 0.09 -9.21 -11.12
C SER A 111 -0.97 -10.24 -11.57
N PHE A 112 -2.19 -10.22 -11.01
CA PHE A 112 -3.28 -11.13 -11.43
C PHE A 112 -4.13 -10.50 -12.54
N VAL A 113 -3.52 -10.23 -13.68
CA VAL A 113 -4.21 -9.68 -14.84
C VAL A 113 -4.68 -10.82 -15.72
N PHE A 114 -5.99 -10.99 -15.83
CA PHE A 114 -6.64 -11.96 -16.73
C PHE A 114 -7.12 -11.32 -18.03
N ASP A 115 -7.12 -10.00 -18.13
CA ASP A 115 -7.53 -9.22 -19.29
C ASP A 115 -6.47 -8.14 -19.56
N GLU A 116 -5.77 -8.27 -20.69
CA GLU A 116 -4.69 -7.36 -21.10
C GLU A 116 -5.16 -5.90 -21.32
N SER A 117 -6.47 -5.66 -21.42
CA SER A 117 -7.01 -4.30 -21.51
C SER A 117 -6.97 -3.55 -20.20
N VAL A 118 -6.75 -4.24 -19.07
CA VAL A 118 -6.71 -3.63 -17.74
C VAL A 118 -5.35 -2.97 -17.50
N ASP A 119 -5.36 -1.66 -17.20
CA ASP A 119 -4.15 -0.95 -16.79
C ASP A 119 -3.78 -1.29 -15.33
N ASN A 120 -2.92 -2.30 -15.17
CA ASN A 120 -2.42 -2.76 -13.89
C ASN A 120 -1.16 -2.03 -13.40
N ARG A 121 -0.78 -0.92 -14.05
CA ARG A 121 0.39 -0.15 -13.60
C ARG A 121 0.13 0.42 -12.21
N PRO A 122 1.04 0.17 -11.24
CA PRO A 122 0.88 0.72 -9.90
C PRO A 122 0.91 2.25 -9.91
N LEU A 123 0.20 2.85 -8.98
CA LEU A 123 0.20 4.30 -8.76
C LEU A 123 1.63 4.81 -8.52
N LYS A 124 2.46 4.00 -7.84
CA LYS A 124 3.89 4.27 -7.67
C LYS A 124 4.64 4.51 -8.98
N SER A 125 4.28 3.86 -10.08
CA SER A 125 4.92 4.06 -11.38
C SER A 125 4.74 5.46 -11.96
N LEU A 126 3.66 6.16 -11.55
CA LEU A 126 3.35 7.54 -11.92
C LEU A 126 3.95 8.58 -10.95
N ASP A 127 4.45 8.13 -9.80
CA ASP A 127 4.96 8.99 -8.73
C ASP A 127 6.35 9.57 -9.06
N LYS A 128 6.38 10.76 -9.64
CA LYS A 128 7.62 11.50 -9.94
C LYS A 128 8.15 12.32 -8.74
N ARG A 129 7.43 12.38 -7.64
CA ARG A 129 7.70 13.27 -6.50
C ARG A 129 8.04 12.54 -5.20
N GLN A 130 8.18 11.22 -5.25
CA GLN A 130 8.57 10.40 -4.09
C GLN A 130 7.58 10.49 -2.91
N GLN A 131 6.27 10.56 -3.20
CA GLN A 131 5.23 10.67 -2.18
C GLN A 131 4.52 9.34 -1.88
N VAL A 132 4.79 8.29 -2.67
CA VAL A 132 4.16 6.98 -2.54
C VAL A 132 5.10 5.98 -1.90
N LEU A 133 4.64 5.33 -0.84
CA LEU A 133 5.15 4.08 -0.29
C LEU A 133 4.35 2.92 -0.89
N TYR A 134 4.97 2.22 -1.83
CA TYR A 134 4.40 1.03 -2.47
C TYR A 134 4.73 -0.21 -1.65
N LEU A 135 3.74 -1.07 -1.43
CA LEU A 135 3.86 -2.33 -0.72
C LEU A 135 3.53 -3.49 -1.67
N GLY A 136 4.47 -4.40 -1.84
CA GLY A 136 4.27 -5.62 -2.61
C GLY A 136 4.47 -6.88 -1.76
N SER A 137 3.95 -8.02 -2.24
CA SER A 137 4.04 -9.29 -1.53
C SER A 137 3.95 -10.49 -2.47
N LEU A 138 4.69 -11.55 -2.15
CA LEU A 138 4.59 -12.84 -2.83
C LEU A 138 3.45 -13.73 -2.30
N SER A 139 2.74 -13.29 -1.27
CA SER A 139 1.74 -14.14 -0.58
C SER A 139 0.62 -14.66 -1.49
N LYS A 140 0.32 -13.98 -2.58
CA LYS A 140 -0.75 -14.35 -3.51
C LYS A 140 -0.27 -15.20 -4.68
N PHE A 141 1.01 -15.14 -5.05
CA PHE A 141 1.60 -15.90 -6.16
C PHE A 141 2.27 -17.18 -5.70
N ALA A 142 3.21 -17.04 -4.75
CA ALA A 142 4.06 -18.15 -4.31
C ALA A 142 3.55 -18.81 -3.03
N GLY A 143 2.42 -18.34 -2.49
CA GLY A 143 1.77 -18.88 -1.30
C GLY A 143 1.96 -18.03 -0.05
N GLN A 144 0.93 -17.99 0.78
CA GLN A 144 0.86 -17.14 1.97
C GLN A 144 1.90 -17.48 3.04
N HIS A 145 2.49 -18.67 3.02
CA HIS A 145 3.44 -19.15 4.02
C HIS A 145 4.89 -18.73 3.73
N ILE A 146 5.21 -18.26 2.53
CA ILE A 146 6.55 -17.76 2.18
C ILE A 146 6.90 -16.52 2.98
N ARG A 147 5.92 -15.69 3.30
CA ARG A 147 6.10 -14.49 4.15
C ARG A 147 7.19 -13.54 3.64
N ILE A 148 7.20 -13.26 2.33
CA ILE A 148 8.05 -12.27 1.69
C ILE A 148 7.20 -11.14 1.12
N GLY A 149 7.60 -9.92 1.41
CA GLY A 149 7.08 -8.68 0.85
C GLY A 149 8.17 -7.63 0.78
N TRP A 150 7.88 -6.54 0.11
CA TRP A 150 8.81 -5.43 -0.07
C TRP A 150 8.12 -4.08 0.03
N MET A 151 8.93 -3.06 0.21
CA MET A 151 8.52 -1.67 0.28
C MET A 151 9.37 -0.85 -0.68
N VAL A 152 8.75 -0.02 -1.51
CA VAL A 152 9.44 0.87 -2.44
C VAL A 152 8.97 2.31 -2.18
N GLY A 153 9.91 3.18 -1.85
CA GLY A 153 9.57 4.57 -1.51
C GLY A 153 10.78 5.47 -1.35
N PRO A 154 10.62 6.66 -0.77
CA PRO A 154 11.72 7.56 -0.47
C PRO A 154 12.78 6.87 0.39
N ALA A 155 14.05 6.93 -0.06
CA ALA A 155 15.14 6.18 0.59
C ALA A 155 15.30 6.51 2.08
N ALA A 156 15.07 7.75 2.48
CA ALA A 156 15.14 8.16 3.89
C ALA A 156 14.07 7.45 4.74
N ILE A 157 12.83 7.40 4.24
CA ILE A 157 11.71 6.73 4.92
C ILE A 157 11.95 5.22 5.00
N VAL A 158 12.37 4.59 3.89
CA VAL A 158 12.62 3.15 3.86
C VAL A 158 13.74 2.76 4.83
N ARG A 159 14.79 3.58 4.96
CA ARG A 159 15.87 3.34 5.95
C ARG A 159 15.36 3.43 7.37
N GLU A 160 14.61 4.47 7.70
CA GLU A 160 14.01 4.64 9.04
C GLU A 160 13.14 3.44 9.41
N LEU A 161 12.32 2.96 8.49
CA LEU A 161 11.48 1.78 8.71
C LEU A 161 12.31 0.47 8.80
N ALA A 162 13.43 0.39 8.10
CA ALA A 162 14.37 -0.74 8.22
C ALA A 162 15.04 -0.75 9.60
N ASP A 163 15.47 0.41 10.11
CA ASP A 163 16.08 0.53 11.45
C ASP A 163 15.09 0.12 12.55
N ILE A 164 13.81 0.50 12.41
CA ILE A 164 12.74 0.07 13.33
C ILE A 164 12.53 -1.44 13.24
N ARG A 165 12.54 -1.99 12.04
CA ARG A 165 12.39 -3.43 11.82
C ARG A 165 13.51 -4.22 12.50
N ASP A 166 14.77 -3.78 12.37
CA ASP A 166 15.92 -4.45 12.98
C ASP A 166 15.82 -4.53 14.51
N GLN A 167 15.12 -3.58 15.14
CA GLN A 167 14.81 -3.62 16.57
C GLN A 167 13.74 -4.65 16.93
N ILE A 168 12.94 -5.12 15.97
CA ILE A 168 11.83 -6.04 16.20
C ILE A 168 12.26 -7.50 15.99
N ASP A 169 12.93 -7.82 14.87
CA ASP A 169 13.17 -9.20 14.45
C ASP A 169 14.56 -9.47 13.85
N SER A 170 15.49 -8.51 13.91
CA SER A 170 16.88 -8.64 13.43
C SER A 170 17.03 -9.14 11.99
N GLY A 171 15.99 -9.05 11.18
CA GLY A 171 16.03 -9.38 9.76
C GLY A 171 15.07 -10.49 9.32
N LEU A 172 14.98 -10.69 7.99
CA LEU A 172 14.19 -11.78 7.40
C LEU A 172 14.93 -13.12 7.49
N SER A 173 14.16 -14.18 7.71
CA SER A 173 14.69 -15.53 7.58
C SER A 173 15.31 -15.75 6.18
N PHE A 174 16.47 -16.39 6.14
CA PHE A 174 17.20 -16.66 4.89
C PHE A 174 16.43 -17.61 3.96
N LEU A 175 15.83 -18.67 4.51
CA LEU A 175 15.16 -19.70 3.70
C LEU A 175 14.00 -19.16 2.86
N PRO A 176 13.05 -18.36 3.38
CA PRO A 176 12.03 -17.72 2.55
C PRO A 176 12.58 -16.79 1.47
N GLN A 177 13.71 -16.10 1.73
CA GLN A 177 14.35 -15.25 0.72
C GLN A 177 14.92 -16.08 -0.43
N LEU A 178 15.60 -17.18 -0.13
CA LEU A 178 16.13 -18.10 -1.14
C LEU A 178 15.02 -18.71 -2.00
N LEU A 179 13.91 -19.11 -1.37
CA LEU A 179 12.73 -19.62 -2.10
C LEU A 179 12.10 -18.53 -2.99
N ALA A 180 12.01 -17.31 -2.50
CA ALA A 180 11.50 -16.19 -3.28
C ALA A 180 12.40 -15.85 -4.48
N GLU A 181 13.71 -15.84 -4.28
CA GLU A 181 14.69 -15.63 -5.35
C GLU A 181 14.56 -16.70 -6.44
N HIS A 182 14.52 -17.98 -6.03
CA HIS A 182 14.35 -19.09 -6.97
C HIS A 182 13.01 -19.03 -7.72
N TYR A 183 11.92 -18.70 -7.02
CA TYR A 183 10.61 -18.53 -7.63
C TYR A 183 10.59 -17.41 -8.66
N LEU A 184 11.12 -16.24 -8.32
CA LEU A 184 11.16 -15.07 -9.22
C LEU A 184 12.10 -15.26 -10.42
N ALA A 185 13.14 -16.10 -10.28
CA ALA A 185 14.05 -16.44 -11.37
C ALA A 185 13.54 -17.60 -12.24
N SER A 186 12.45 -18.25 -11.87
CA SER A 186 11.87 -19.37 -12.63
C SER A 186 10.91 -18.87 -13.70
N GLU A 187 10.81 -19.60 -14.82
CA GLU A 187 9.87 -19.32 -15.93
C GLU A 187 8.38 -19.42 -15.49
N ILE A 188 8.09 -19.89 -14.28
CA ILE A 188 6.73 -20.00 -13.72
C ILE A 188 6.08 -18.62 -13.56
N THR A 189 6.88 -17.54 -13.53
CA THR A 189 6.38 -16.16 -13.41
C THR A 189 5.98 -15.53 -14.75
N GLU A 190 6.19 -16.23 -15.88
CA GLU A 190 5.90 -15.71 -17.23
C GLU A 190 4.49 -16.09 -17.76
N HIS A 191 3.63 -16.74 -16.91
CA HIS A 191 2.30 -17.20 -17.31
C HIS A 191 1.19 -16.68 -16.41
#